data_9f247daa3243dd42ef9025455087627b
#
_entry.id   9f247daa3243dd42ef9025455087627b
#
_cell.length_a   1.000
_cell.length_b   1.000
_cell.length_c   1.000
_cell.angle_alpha   90.00
_cell.angle_beta   90.00
_cell.angle_gamma   90.00
#
_symmetry.space_group_name_H-M   'P 1'
#
loop_
_entity.id
_entity.type
_entity.pdbx_description
1 polymer ?
#
loop_
_entity_poly.entity_id
_entity_poly.type
_entity_poly.pdbx_seq_one_letter_code
_entity_poly.pdbx_strand_id
1 'polypeptide(L)'
;LTYGYNGDTNPTARVEYSEVGIYGQDEGQATDNFKLTYGLRIDNIFFNNGDLMTNNAIKELSYNGRHIDTGKWPSSSLTFSPRVGFTWDVMKDRSLIVRGGTGLFSGRLPLVFFTNMPTNSGMVQYQMQLGPTTNFNRLPAAVQAYAAQNGYTSVNDILTGAFSGGLVTDENGRASIAALYNNLGAMGYPTSITPEEGTVPSSISAVDHDFKMPQVWKSSIAVDYSLPVGFPMTVTAEAIFNKTLNAATISDWSMRDPESFARWNGADNRPIYPTGFRTSTKAFVLENTSRGYGWSTMFQVKAEPTKWLSLTAAYTHQVNKEVTSLPGSNAESAFTYVPTVFGPNRIKLHNSINTTPDRFFLSATAHDRSGNHYSLIYETWRGGYNYSYMLANDMNGDGYSYDALYIPTDKQVANNEFRFTSLDDQKRFMDYVHANGYLKDHQGEYAEAYSVYNPWVHRVDVSYKHDFTVNVAKTKHTLQLSFDVKNLLNLFNDSWGVSKYMNPALNEGRILKYDHTDADGYPVFSTPKAVNGNVKTFVYNPVVGQCWYASIGVKYMFN
;
A
#
# COMPACT_ATOMS: atom_id res chain seq x y z
N LEU A 1 -2.61 15.31 -25.26
CA LEU A 1 -1.35 16.06 -25.16
C LEU A 1 -1.33 16.83 -23.86
N THR A 2 -0.20 16.77 -23.13
CA THR A 2 0.04 17.58 -21.93
C THR A 2 1.28 18.43 -22.18
N TYR A 3 1.23 19.70 -21.82
CA TYR A 3 2.36 20.63 -21.94
C TYR A 3 2.39 21.59 -20.75
N GLY A 4 3.59 22.06 -20.39
CA GLY A 4 3.78 23.02 -19.32
C GLY A 4 3.37 24.43 -19.72
N TYR A 5 2.97 25.25 -18.76
CA TYR A 5 2.76 26.68 -18.98
C TYR A 5 4.10 27.44 -19.06
N ASN A 6 4.05 28.68 -19.61
CA ASN A 6 5.16 29.61 -19.65
C ASN A 6 6.44 29.08 -20.33
N GLY A 7 6.31 28.19 -21.32
CA GLY A 7 7.44 27.58 -22.02
C GLY A 7 8.19 26.53 -21.21
N ASP A 8 7.63 26.04 -20.12
CA ASP A 8 8.23 24.94 -19.37
C ASP A 8 8.17 23.64 -20.19
N THR A 9 9.31 23.20 -20.68
CA THR A 9 9.46 22.02 -21.52
C THR A 9 9.41 20.71 -20.74
N ASN A 10 9.52 20.78 -19.43
CA ASN A 10 9.51 19.65 -18.52
C ASN A 10 8.68 19.99 -17.27
N PRO A 11 7.35 20.07 -17.41
CA PRO A 11 6.46 20.47 -16.34
C PRO A 11 6.41 19.39 -15.25
N THR A 12 7.42 19.39 -14.40
CA THR A 12 7.55 18.48 -13.27
C THR A 12 7.10 19.17 -11.99
N ALA A 13 6.30 18.46 -11.20
CA ALA A 13 6.00 18.88 -9.85
C ALA A 13 7.26 18.75 -8.97
N ARG A 14 7.67 19.82 -8.32
CA ARG A 14 8.83 19.86 -7.43
C ARG A 14 8.39 19.99 -5.99
N VAL A 15 9.12 19.34 -5.09
CA VAL A 15 8.97 19.48 -3.64
C VAL A 15 10.35 19.77 -3.08
N GLU A 16 10.57 21.00 -2.67
CA GLU A 16 11.80 21.43 -2.01
C GLU A 16 11.54 21.55 -0.51
N TYR A 17 12.44 21.00 0.29
CA TYR A 17 12.34 21.07 1.75
C TYR A 17 13.71 21.05 2.41
N SER A 18 13.76 21.59 3.62
CA SER A 18 14.90 21.48 4.53
C SER A 18 14.46 20.79 5.81
N GLU A 19 15.31 19.92 6.34
CA GLU A 19 15.05 19.23 7.60
C GLU A 19 16.18 19.52 8.58
N VAL A 20 15.84 19.94 9.79
CA VAL A 20 16.77 20.18 10.88
C VAL A 20 16.37 19.28 12.05
N GLY A 21 17.32 18.48 12.55
CA GLY A 21 17.11 17.61 13.70
C GLY A 21 18.22 17.76 14.73
N ILE A 22 17.81 17.86 16.00
CA ILE A 22 18.72 17.87 17.15
C ILE A 22 18.34 16.69 18.04
N TYR A 23 19.33 15.95 18.52
CA TYR A 23 19.09 14.87 19.45
C TYR A 23 20.13 14.82 20.57
N GLY A 24 19.67 14.36 21.74
CA GLY A 24 20.53 14.01 22.86
C GLY A 24 20.09 12.67 23.43
N GLN A 25 21.04 11.83 23.76
CA GLN A 25 20.81 10.53 24.35
C GLN A 25 21.87 10.26 25.41
N ASP A 26 21.45 9.64 26.51
CA ASP A 26 22.35 9.14 27.53
C ASP A 26 22.04 7.67 27.83
N GLU A 27 23.08 6.97 28.25
CA GLU A 27 23.05 5.56 28.60
C GLU A 27 23.86 5.34 29.86
N GLY A 28 23.21 4.88 30.91
CA GLY A 28 23.86 4.69 32.20
C GLY A 28 23.49 3.36 32.87
N GLN A 29 24.42 2.84 33.66
CA GLN A 29 24.16 1.77 34.60
C GLN A 29 23.52 2.35 35.84
N ALA A 30 22.20 2.16 36.00
CA ALA A 30 21.49 2.61 37.20
C ALA A 30 21.85 1.72 38.42
N THR A 31 22.14 0.43 38.14
CA THR A 31 22.71 -0.53 39.11
C THR A 31 23.62 -1.48 38.34
N ASP A 32 24.38 -2.34 39.08
CA ASP A 32 25.29 -3.32 38.44
C ASP A 32 24.61 -4.24 37.40
N ASN A 33 23.29 -4.43 37.53
CA ASN A 33 22.53 -5.35 36.69
C ASN A 33 21.34 -4.66 35.97
N PHE A 34 21.21 -3.33 36.08
CA PHE A 34 20.14 -2.58 35.41
C PHE A 34 20.73 -1.41 34.64
N LYS A 35 20.56 -1.46 33.32
CA LYS A 35 20.96 -0.43 32.38
C LYS A 35 19.75 0.34 31.89
N LEU A 36 19.84 1.67 31.88
CA LEU A 36 18.83 2.57 31.37
C LEU A 36 19.38 3.39 30.20
N THR A 37 18.58 3.53 29.17
CA THR A 37 18.86 4.42 28.03
C THR A 37 17.69 5.37 27.87
N TYR A 38 17.95 6.67 27.75
CA TYR A 38 16.91 7.65 27.47
C TYR A 38 17.41 8.74 26.54
N GLY A 39 16.50 9.30 25.75
CA GLY A 39 16.89 10.31 24.80
C GLY A 39 15.69 11.08 24.26
N LEU A 40 15.98 12.22 23.69
CA LEU A 40 15.03 13.07 22.99
C LEU A 40 15.60 13.50 21.65
N ARG A 41 14.79 13.37 20.60
CA ARG A 41 15.06 13.95 19.30
C ARG A 41 13.96 14.95 18.96
N ILE A 42 14.35 16.10 18.44
CA ILE A 42 13.44 17.15 17.97
C ILE A 42 13.78 17.42 16.52
N ASP A 43 12.79 17.28 15.65
CA ASP A 43 12.92 17.51 14.21
C ASP A 43 11.96 18.61 13.76
N ASN A 44 12.35 19.36 12.73
CA ASN A 44 11.50 20.27 12.02
C ASN A 44 11.74 20.17 10.51
N ILE A 45 10.64 20.18 9.75
CA ILE A 45 10.68 20.19 8.28
C ILE A 45 10.09 21.51 7.80
N PHE A 46 10.83 22.18 6.91
CA PHE A 46 10.44 23.42 6.27
C PHE A 46 10.28 23.18 4.78
N PHE A 47 9.09 23.42 4.25
CA PHE A 47 8.83 23.33 2.82
C PHE A 47 9.04 24.70 2.16
N ASN A 48 9.63 24.68 0.96
CA ASN A 48 9.75 25.87 0.13
C ASN A 48 8.55 25.96 -0.82
N ASN A 49 7.80 27.06 -0.75
CA ASN A 49 6.62 27.30 -1.60
C ASN A 49 6.98 27.97 -2.95
N GLY A 50 8.27 28.25 -3.23
CA GLY A 50 8.69 29.06 -4.37
C GLY A 50 8.25 28.56 -5.74
N ASP A 51 8.07 27.24 -5.88
CA ASP A 51 7.61 26.60 -7.13
C ASP A 51 6.09 26.38 -7.19
N LEU A 52 5.35 26.78 -6.15
CA LEU A 52 3.89 26.64 -6.13
C LEU A 52 3.20 27.90 -6.60
N MET A 53 2.08 27.73 -7.28
CA MET A 53 1.18 28.80 -7.69
C MET A 53 -0.23 28.55 -7.18
N THR A 54 -0.83 29.53 -6.53
CA THR A 54 -2.22 29.47 -6.08
C THR A 54 -3.15 29.49 -7.29
N ASN A 55 -4.11 28.58 -7.35
CA ASN A 55 -5.24 28.67 -8.25
C ASN A 55 -6.38 29.38 -7.49
N ASN A 56 -6.68 30.64 -7.85
CA ASN A 56 -7.70 31.43 -7.14
C ASN A 56 -9.10 30.83 -7.26
N ALA A 57 -9.44 30.23 -8.40
CA ALA A 57 -10.74 29.58 -8.58
C ALA A 57 -10.92 28.37 -7.64
N ILE A 58 -9.86 27.62 -7.36
CA ILE A 58 -9.90 26.52 -6.36
C ILE A 58 -10.00 27.10 -4.95
N LYS A 59 -9.23 28.15 -4.65
CA LYS A 59 -9.14 28.75 -3.31
C LYS A 59 -10.46 29.36 -2.84
N GLU A 60 -11.27 29.88 -3.76
CA GLU A 60 -12.58 30.45 -3.48
C GLU A 60 -13.66 29.38 -3.20
N LEU A 61 -13.44 28.14 -3.62
CA LEU A 61 -14.41 27.06 -3.40
C LEU A 61 -14.44 26.64 -1.92
N SER A 62 -15.64 26.31 -1.46
CA SER A 62 -15.86 25.71 -0.14
C SER A 62 -16.10 24.22 -0.25
N TYR A 63 -15.29 23.44 0.46
CA TYR A 63 -15.37 21.98 0.55
C TYR A 63 -15.90 21.61 1.94
N ASN A 64 -17.19 21.61 2.13
CA ASN A 64 -17.84 21.43 3.45
C ASN A 64 -17.28 22.40 4.52
N GLY A 65 -17.11 23.67 4.16
CA GLY A 65 -16.58 24.73 5.03
C GLY A 65 -15.05 24.79 5.12
N ARG A 66 -14.31 23.94 4.40
CA ARG A 66 -12.85 23.97 4.29
C ARG A 66 -12.43 24.61 2.96
N HIS A 67 -11.20 25.11 2.90
CA HIS A 67 -10.63 25.73 1.71
C HIS A 67 -9.26 25.12 1.37
N ILE A 68 -8.91 25.11 0.09
CA ILE A 68 -7.66 24.57 -0.44
C ILE A 68 -6.86 25.73 -1.05
N ASP A 69 -5.59 25.86 -0.67
CA ASP A 69 -4.65 26.78 -1.31
C ASP A 69 -3.53 25.97 -1.98
N THR A 70 -3.59 25.83 -3.30
CA THR A 70 -2.61 25.06 -4.09
C THR A 70 -1.21 25.73 -4.14
N GLY A 71 -1.09 26.97 -3.69
CA GLY A 71 0.16 27.73 -3.61
C GLY A 71 0.93 27.54 -2.31
N LYS A 72 0.49 26.66 -1.41
CA LYS A 72 1.12 26.48 -0.09
C LYS A 72 1.30 25.01 0.27
N TRP A 73 2.50 24.68 0.69
CA TRP A 73 2.79 23.43 1.39
C TRP A 73 2.32 23.48 2.85
N PRO A 74 2.28 22.33 3.54
CA PRO A 74 1.99 22.29 4.98
C PRO A 74 2.90 23.21 5.78
N SER A 75 2.37 23.74 6.89
CA SER A 75 3.14 24.53 7.85
C SER A 75 4.26 23.69 8.45
N SER A 76 5.39 24.32 8.74
CA SER A 76 6.43 23.66 9.51
C SER A 76 5.93 23.34 10.93
N SER A 77 6.27 22.18 11.42
CA SER A 77 5.90 21.74 12.79
C SER A 77 7.03 20.99 13.46
N LEU A 78 7.28 21.33 14.72
CA LEU A 78 8.21 20.57 15.55
C LEU A 78 7.68 19.19 15.86
N THR A 79 8.52 18.20 15.67
CA THR A 79 8.22 16.80 16.00
C THR A 79 9.12 16.33 17.11
N PHE A 80 8.52 15.88 18.20
CA PHE A 80 9.22 15.38 19.39
C PHE A 80 9.24 13.86 19.39
N SER A 81 10.41 13.27 19.58
CA SER A 81 10.64 11.83 19.59
C SER A 81 11.41 11.38 20.85
N PRO A 82 10.78 11.44 22.03
CA PRO A 82 11.36 10.90 23.26
C PRO A 82 11.42 9.37 23.18
N ARG A 83 12.46 8.79 23.81
CA ARG A 83 12.69 7.34 23.88
C ARG A 83 13.25 6.97 25.23
N VAL A 84 12.79 5.84 25.77
CA VAL A 84 13.32 5.22 26.98
C VAL A 84 13.46 3.72 26.71
N GLY A 85 14.58 3.15 27.10
CA GLY A 85 14.83 1.72 27.02
C GLY A 85 15.56 1.23 28.26
N PHE A 86 15.42 -0.04 28.58
CA PHE A 86 16.12 -0.68 29.67
C PHE A 86 16.56 -2.10 29.32
N THR A 87 17.60 -2.54 30.01
CA THR A 87 18.05 -3.94 30.05
C THR A 87 18.33 -4.31 31.48
N TRP A 88 17.70 -5.35 31.97
CA TRP A 88 17.81 -5.83 33.33
C TRP A 88 18.28 -7.28 33.37
N ASP A 89 19.45 -7.53 33.92
CA ASP A 89 19.95 -8.86 34.24
C ASP A 89 19.41 -9.25 35.63
N VAL A 90 18.27 -9.95 35.64
CA VAL A 90 17.51 -10.23 36.86
C VAL A 90 18.30 -11.03 37.89
N MET A 91 19.03 -12.04 37.40
CA MET A 91 19.79 -12.99 38.24
C MET A 91 21.26 -12.57 38.45
N LYS A 92 21.74 -11.51 37.79
CA LYS A 92 23.11 -11.01 37.81
C LYS A 92 24.17 -11.97 37.20
N ASP A 93 23.75 -13.01 36.52
CA ASP A 93 24.57 -14.00 35.87
C ASP A 93 24.24 -14.15 34.37
N ARG A 94 23.37 -13.23 33.84
CA ARG A 94 22.87 -13.22 32.47
C ARG A 94 21.99 -14.43 32.09
N SER A 95 21.57 -15.22 33.08
CA SER A 95 20.67 -16.36 32.83
C SER A 95 19.25 -15.89 32.51
N LEU A 96 18.80 -14.77 33.10
CA LEU A 96 17.50 -14.16 32.84
C LEU A 96 17.65 -12.66 32.58
N ILE A 97 17.44 -12.26 31.31
CA ILE A 97 17.49 -10.86 30.91
C ILE A 97 16.09 -10.39 30.52
N VAL A 98 15.65 -9.30 31.13
CA VAL A 98 14.43 -8.60 30.71
C VAL A 98 14.84 -7.28 30.07
N ARG A 99 14.37 -7.04 28.85
CA ARG A 99 14.67 -5.82 28.09
C ARG A 99 13.40 -5.24 27.52
N GLY A 100 13.37 -3.93 27.38
CA GLY A 100 12.21 -3.27 26.82
C GLY A 100 12.45 -1.79 26.58
N GLY A 101 11.45 -1.16 25.98
CA GLY A 101 11.51 0.27 25.76
C GLY A 101 10.21 0.80 25.19
N THR A 102 10.09 2.12 25.27
CA THR A 102 8.97 2.87 24.70
C THR A 102 9.46 4.18 24.13
N GLY A 103 8.75 4.70 23.12
CA GLY A 103 9.10 5.98 22.54
C GLY A 103 8.21 6.37 21.38
N LEU A 104 8.39 7.62 20.97
CA LEU A 104 7.81 8.15 19.75
C LEU A 104 8.82 8.07 18.61
N PHE A 105 8.33 7.65 17.45
CA PHE A 105 9.16 7.47 16.26
C PHE A 105 8.51 8.18 15.09
N SER A 106 9.24 9.12 14.52
CA SER A 106 8.83 9.86 13.33
C SER A 106 9.41 9.24 12.08
N GLY A 107 8.65 9.25 11.00
CA GLY A 107 9.05 8.77 9.69
C GLY A 107 8.81 9.81 8.62
N ARG A 108 9.29 9.54 7.40
CA ARG A 108 8.99 10.35 6.22
C ARG A 108 7.94 9.65 5.37
N LEU A 109 6.98 10.42 4.87
CA LEU A 109 6.12 9.98 3.79
C LEU A 109 6.88 10.11 2.46
N PRO A 110 6.73 9.18 1.50
CA PRO A 110 7.23 9.39 0.15
C PRO A 110 6.65 10.66 -0.46
N LEU A 111 7.51 11.59 -0.89
CA LEU A 111 7.10 12.92 -1.33
C LEU A 111 6.28 12.93 -2.63
N VAL A 112 6.18 11.79 -3.32
CA VAL A 112 5.27 11.61 -4.47
C VAL A 112 3.81 11.91 -4.12
N PHE A 113 3.39 11.71 -2.88
CA PHE A 113 2.03 12.09 -2.44
C PHE A 113 1.83 13.61 -2.41
N PHE A 114 2.89 14.37 -2.12
CA PHE A 114 2.87 15.83 -2.17
C PHE A 114 2.79 16.36 -3.61
N THR A 115 3.51 15.73 -4.54
CA THR A 115 3.54 16.17 -5.94
C THR A 115 2.21 16.06 -6.67
N ASN A 116 1.24 15.31 -6.11
CA ASN A 116 -0.13 15.30 -6.64
C ASN A 116 -0.78 16.69 -6.62
N MET A 117 -0.46 17.54 -5.63
CA MET A 117 -1.05 18.87 -5.51
C MET A 117 -0.67 19.78 -6.69
N PRO A 118 0.60 20.11 -6.96
CA PRO A 118 0.94 20.93 -8.11
C PRO A 118 0.54 20.28 -9.44
N THR A 119 0.67 18.95 -9.57
CA THR A 119 0.30 18.23 -10.81
C THR A 119 -1.18 18.41 -11.16
N ASN A 120 -2.07 18.44 -10.16
CA ASN A 120 -3.53 18.54 -10.35
C ASN A 120 -4.08 19.92 -9.96
N SER A 121 -3.25 20.93 -9.77
CA SER A 121 -3.67 22.30 -9.45
C SER A 121 -4.21 23.08 -10.66
N GLY A 122 -3.95 22.59 -11.88
CA GLY A 122 -4.21 23.32 -13.11
C GLY A 122 -3.23 24.48 -13.38
N MET A 123 -2.16 24.64 -12.56
CA MET A 123 -1.22 25.78 -12.62
C MET A 123 0.16 25.42 -13.17
N VAL A 124 0.48 24.13 -13.28
CA VAL A 124 1.79 23.66 -13.77
C VAL A 124 1.74 23.27 -15.23
N GLN A 125 0.66 22.63 -15.63
CA GLN A 125 0.51 22.06 -16.97
C GLN A 125 -0.94 22.13 -17.43
N TYR A 126 -1.11 22.18 -18.74
CA TYR A 126 -2.40 22.05 -19.41
C TYR A 126 -2.55 20.68 -20.05
N GLN A 127 -3.68 20.03 -19.82
CA GLN A 127 -4.02 18.78 -20.46
C GLN A 127 -5.07 19.00 -21.54
N MET A 128 -4.61 18.94 -22.79
CA MET A 128 -5.47 19.06 -23.96
C MET A 128 -6.03 17.69 -24.35
N GLN A 129 -7.36 17.57 -24.41
CA GLN A 129 -8.03 16.37 -24.89
C GLN A 129 -8.22 16.43 -26.41
N LEU A 130 -7.20 16.03 -27.14
CA LEU A 130 -7.22 15.92 -28.59
C LEU A 130 -6.64 14.54 -28.96
N GLY A 131 -7.44 13.68 -29.55
CA GLY A 131 -7.03 12.33 -29.95
C GLY A 131 -7.60 11.93 -31.31
N PRO A 132 -7.11 10.86 -31.96
CA PRO A 132 -7.56 10.43 -33.29
C PRO A 132 -9.06 10.17 -33.39
N THR A 133 -9.71 9.84 -32.27
CA THR A 133 -11.16 9.57 -32.20
C THR A 133 -12.00 10.81 -31.92
N THR A 134 -11.37 11.98 -31.67
CA THR A 134 -12.10 13.23 -31.43
C THR A 134 -12.81 13.66 -32.71
N ASN A 135 -14.09 14.04 -32.58
CA ASN A 135 -14.86 14.51 -33.72
C ASN A 135 -14.38 15.90 -34.17
N PHE A 136 -13.79 15.98 -35.36
CA PHE A 136 -13.25 17.22 -35.93
C PHE A 136 -14.25 18.37 -35.93
N ASN A 137 -15.52 18.13 -36.28
CA ASN A 137 -16.56 19.14 -36.37
C ASN A 137 -17.06 19.67 -34.99
N ARG A 138 -16.60 19.04 -33.90
CA ARG A 138 -16.91 19.45 -32.52
C ARG A 138 -15.72 20.12 -31.81
N LEU A 139 -14.63 20.36 -32.53
CA LEU A 139 -13.48 21.08 -32.00
C LEU A 139 -13.85 22.55 -31.74
N PRO A 140 -13.15 23.24 -30.80
CA PRO A 140 -13.29 24.68 -30.61
C PRO A 140 -13.10 25.46 -31.91
N ALA A 141 -13.85 26.54 -32.10
CA ALA A 141 -13.82 27.32 -33.34
C ALA A 141 -12.40 27.81 -33.72
N ALA A 142 -11.58 28.18 -32.74
CA ALA A 142 -10.20 28.58 -32.97
C ALA A 142 -9.34 27.43 -33.53
N VAL A 143 -9.55 26.20 -33.06
CA VAL A 143 -8.84 25.01 -33.59
C VAL A 143 -9.30 24.71 -35.02
N GLN A 144 -10.60 24.82 -35.32
CA GLN A 144 -11.11 24.66 -36.67
C GLN A 144 -10.56 25.75 -37.63
N ALA A 145 -10.49 27.00 -37.18
CA ALA A 145 -9.92 28.10 -37.96
C ALA A 145 -8.42 27.86 -38.25
N TYR A 146 -7.66 27.46 -37.24
CA TYR A 146 -6.26 27.08 -37.41
C TYR A 146 -6.09 25.92 -38.41
N ALA A 147 -6.92 24.89 -38.28
CA ALA A 147 -6.91 23.76 -39.21
C ALA A 147 -7.18 24.19 -40.67
N ALA A 148 -8.21 25.03 -40.89
CA ALA A 148 -8.56 25.56 -42.18
C ALA A 148 -7.41 26.38 -42.81
N GLN A 149 -6.74 27.24 -42.02
CA GLN A 149 -5.60 28.03 -42.49
C GLN A 149 -4.39 27.16 -42.92
N ASN A 150 -4.23 26.00 -42.30
CA ASN A 150 -3.10 25.08 -42.57
C ASN A 150 -3.50 23.92 -43.50
N GLY A 151 -4.72 23.89 -44.04
CA GLY A 151 -5.20 22.84 -44.93
C GLY A 151 -5.44 21.49 -44.23
N TYR A 152 -5.63 21.47 -42.93
CA TYR A 152 -5.92 20.27 -42.13
C TYR A 152 -7.41 19.95 -42.19
N THR A 153 -7.75 18.71 -42.49
CA THR A 153 -9.14 18.24 -42.67
C THR A 153 -9.57 17.25 -41.57
N SER A 154 -8.62 16.82 -40.78
CA SER A 154 -8.86 15.83 -39.67
C SER A 154 -8.07 16.18 -38.41
N VAL A 155 -8.47 15.58 -37.30
CA VAL A 155 -7.69 15.68 -36.06
C VAL A 155 -6.30 15.07 -36.23
N ASN A 156 -6.18 14.01 -37.02
CA ASN A 156 -4.89 13.40 -37.28
C ASN A 156 -3.95 14.33 -38.05
N ASP A 157 -4.47 15.14 -38.98
CA ASP A 157 -3.66 16.16 -39.67
C ASP A 157 -3.14 17.21 -38.72
N ILE A 158 -3.96 17.66 -37.74
CA ILE A 158 -3.52 18.56 -36.68
C ILE A 158 -2.42 17.92 -35.83
N LEU A 159 -2.62 16.66 -35.40
CA LEU A 159 -1.65 15.95 -34.57
C LEU A 159 -0.30 15.75 -35.26
N THR A 160 -0.31 15.46 -36.55
CA THR A 160 0.89 15.24 -37.34
C THR A 160 1.52 16.54 -37.86
N GLY A 161 0.71 17.50 -38.24
CA GLY A 161 1.19 18.77 -38.84
C GLY A 161 1.59 19.82 -37.79
N ALA A 162 0.77 20.03 -36.76
CA ALA A 162 1.03 21.04 -35.73
C ALA A 162 1.90 20.52 -34.57
N PHE A 163 1.87 19.22 -34.31
CA PHE A 163 2.61 18.63 -33.17
C PHE A 163 3.61 17.56 -33.59
N SER A 164 3.55 17.04 -34.82
CA SER A 164 4.53 16.15 -35.48
C SER A 164 5.16 15.11 -34.55
N GLY A 165 4.33 14.29 -33.91
CA GLY A 165 4.83 13.31 -32.95
C GLY A 165 5.55 13.91 -31.74
N GLY A 166 5.24 15.16 -31.37
CA GLY A 166 5.90 15.93 -30.32
C GLY A 166 7.10 16.75 -30.80
N LEU A 167 7.42 16.71 -32.10
CA LEU A 167 8.54 17.44 -32.70
C LEU A 167 8.01 18.56 -33.62
N VAL A 168 7.84 19.76 -33.08
CA VAL A 168 7.62 20.97 -33.89
C VAL A 168 8.99 21.52 -34.26
N THR A 169 9.22 21.80 -35.54
CA THR A 169 10.49 22.33 -36.03
C THR A 169 10.40 23.82 -36.28
N ASP A 170 11.50 24.55 -36.06
CA ASP A 170 11.67 25.92 -36.48
C ASP A 170 11.93 26.01 -38.02
N GLU A 171 12.09 27.23 -38.54
CA GLU A 171 12.38 27.50 -39.94
C GLU A 171 13.66 26.83 -40.47
N ASN A 172 14.54 26.39 -39.55
CA ASN A 172 15.78 25.67 -39.88
C ASN A 172 15.64 24.14 -39.71
N GLY A 173 14.43 23.63 -39.51
CA GLY A 173 14.17 22.19 -39.30
C GLY A 173 14.60 21.64 -37.92
N ARG A 174 14.83 22.53 -36.93
CA ARG A 174 15.17 22.12 -35.56
C ARG A 174 13.92 22.01 -34.71
N ALA A 175 13.91 21.06 -33.79
CA ALA A 175 12.85 20.97 -32.80
C ALA A 175 12.76 22.31 -32.01
N SER A 176 11.59 22.95 -32.06
CA SER A 176 11.36 24.28 -31.50
C SER A 176 10.17 24.26 -30.54
N ILE A 177 10.46 24.51 -29.28
CA ILE A 177 9.43 24.71 -28.26
C ILE A 177 8.62 25.97 -28.54
N ALA A 178 9.29 27.04 -29.01
CA ALA A 178 8.61 28.28 -29.39
C ALA A 178 7.57 28.03 -30.50
N ALA A 179 7.89 27.24 -31.53
CA ALA A 179 6.95 26.89 -32.58
C ALA A 179 5.75 26.08 -32.04
N LEU A 180 5.99 25.15 -31.10
CA LEU A 180 4.90 24.42 -30.44
C LEU A 180 3.94 25.38 -29.69
N TYR A 181 4.50 26.29 -28.88
CA TYR A 181 3.68 27.23 -28.12
C TYR A 181 2.96 28.25 -29.03
N ASN A 182 3.57 28.67 -30.12
CA ASN A 182 2.90 29.49 -31.13
C ASN A 182 1.70 28.76 -31.76
N ASN A 183 1.85 27.47 -32.13
CA ASN A 183 0.76 26.69 -32.67
C ASN A 183 -0.37 26.49 -31.64
N LEU A 184 -0.03 26.20 -30.38
CA LEU A 184 -1.00 26.09 -29.29
C LEU A 184 -1.78 27.41 -29.09
N GLY A 185 -1.08 28.54 -29.04
CA GLY A 185 -1.70 29.85 -28.93
C GLY A 185 -2.59 30.22 -30.12
N ALA A 186 -2.17 29.91 -31.35
CA ALA A 186 -2.96 30.09 -32.55
C ALA A 186 -4.25 29.25 -32.59
N MET A 187 -4.25 28.08 -31.93
CA MET A 187 -5.41 27.23 -31.71
C MET A 187 -6.27 27.64 -30.51
N GLY A 188 -5.91 28.74 -29.81
CA GLY A 188 -6.63 29.23 -28.65
C GLY A 188 -6.38 28.46 -27.35
N TYR A 189 -5.36 27.62 -27.31
CA TYR A 189 -4.96 26.94 -26.07
C TYR A 189 -4.10 27.87 -25.20
N PRO A 190 -4.28 27.85 -23.87
CA PRO A 190 -3.52 28.71 -22.97
C PRO A 190 -2.06 28.25 -22.93
N THR A 191 -1.13 29.18 -23.18
CA THR A 191 0.32 28.95 -23.16
C THR A 191 1.02 29.53 -21.94
N SER A 192 0.32 30.40 -21.20
CA SER A 192 0.73 30.98 -19.92
C SER A 192 -0.44 30.92 -18.95
N ILE A 193 -0.18 31.12 -17.66
CA ILE A 193 -1.20 31.14 -16.63
C ILE A 193 -0.78 32.04 -15.46
N THR A 194 -1.75 32.76 -14.90
CA THR A 194 -1.62 33.52 -13.64
C THR A 194 -2.63 32.95 -12.61
N PRO A 195 -2.49 33.26 -11.32
CA PRO A 195 -3.43 32.82 -10.30
C PRO A 195 -4.89 33.13 -10.61
N GLU A 196 -5.17 34.26 -11.23
CA GLU A 196 -6.50 34.78 -11.60
C GLU A 196 -7.09 34.05 -12.80
N GLU A 197 -6.24 33.49 -13.68
CA GLU A 197 -6.66 32.75 -14.87
C GLU A 197 -6.89 31.26 -14.58
N GLY A 198 -6.57 30.83 -13.36
CA GLY A 198 -6.78 29.46 -12.91
C GLY A 198 -8.25 29.03 -13.07
N THR A 199 -8.45 27.82 -13.58
CA THR A 199 -9.77 27.20 -13.69
C THR A 199 -9.86 25.99 -12.77
N VAL A 200 -11.09 25.60 -12.39
CA VAL A 200 -11.31 24.45 -11.52
C VAL A 200 -11.19 23.14 -12.34
N PRO A 201 -10.19 22.29 -12.09
CA PRO A 201 -10.10 20.99 -12.75
C PRO A 201 -11.25 20.05 -12.36
N SER A 202 -11.44 18.96 -13.12
CA SER A 202 -12.46 17.93 -12.81
C SER A 202 -12.18 17.19 -11.50
N SER A 203 -10.92 17.15 -11.07
CA SER A 203 -10.50 16.67 -9.75
C SER A 203 -9.28 17.44 -9.29
N ILE A 204 -9.20 17.69 -8.00
CA ILE A 204 -8.11 18.41 -7.34
C ILE A 204 -7.41 17.45 -6.40
N SER A 205 -6.08 17.55 -6.33
CA SER A 205 -5.30 16.94 -5.25
C SER A 205 -4.71 18.06 -4.42
N ALA A 206 -4.66 17.88 -3.10
CA ALA A 206 -4.09 18.87 -2.19
C ALA A 206 -3.42 18.18 -1.00
N VAL A 207 -2.65 18.97 -0.25
CA VAL A 207 -2.10 18.58 1.04
C VAL A 207 -2.68 19.52 2.08
N ASP A 208 -3.21 18.96 3.16
CA ASP A 208 -3.73 19.74 4.28
C ASP A 208 -2.62 20.64 4.84
N HIS A 209 -2.95 21.91 5.09
CA HIS A 209 -2.00 22.87 5.64
C HIS A 209 -1.45 22.46 7.01
N ASP A 210 -2.24 21.72 7.78
CA ASP A 210 -1.88 21.19 9.10
C ASP A 210 -1.26 19.78 9.04
N PHE A 211 -0.95 19.27 7.86
CA PHE A 211 -0.36 17.94 7.68
C PHE A 211 0.98 17.81 8.42
N LYS A 212 1.11 16.74 9.18
CA LYS A 212 2.31 16.37 9.94
C LYS A 212 2.92 15.09 9.37
N MET A 213 4.24 14.99 9.38
CA MET A 213 4.92 13.75 8.99
C MET A 213 4.49 12.58 9.90
N PRO A 214 4.50 11.35 9.36
CA PRO A 214 4.05 10.19 10.11
C PRO A 214 4.78 10.04 11.45
N GLN A 215 4.02 9.74 12.51
CA GLN A 215 4.55 9.47 13.83
C GLN A 215 3.79 8.31 14.48
N VAL A 216 4.53 7.42 15.13
CA VAL A 216 3.99 6.27 15.85
C VAL A 216 4.58 6.21 17.26
N TRP A 217 3.77 5.78 18.21
CA TRP A 217 4.24 5.33 19.51
C TRP A 217 4.54 3.83 19.43
N LYS A 218 5.73 3.42 19.85
CA LYS A 218 6.13 2.01 19.92
C LYS A 218 6.55 1.66 21.34
N SER A 219 6.16 0.47 21.78
CA SER A 219 6.62 -0.15 23.04
C SER A 219 7.00 -1.59 22.78
N SER A 220 8.05 -2.06 23.41
CA SER A 220 8.45 -3.46 23.37
C SER A 220 8.87 -3.96 24.73
N ILE A 221 8.66 -5.25 24.95
CA ILE A 221 9.20 -5.99 26.08
C ILE A 221 9.67 -7.36 25.60
N ALA A 222 10.82 -7.80 26.07
CA ALA A 222 11.35 -9.12 25.78
C ALA A 222 11.97 -9.74 27.02
N VAL A 223 11.91 -11.06 27.07
CA VAL A 223 12.53 -11.88 28.11
C VAL A 223 13.41 -12.92 27.40
N ASP A 224 14.68 -12.93 27.71
CA ASP A 224 15.65 -13.93 27.27
C ASP A 224 16.03 -14.79 28.48
N TYR A 225 15.74 -16.10 28.41
CA TYR A 225 16.04 -17.03 29.49
C TYR A 225 16.98 -18.14 29.00
N SER A 226 18.18 -18.18 29.56
CA SER A 226 19.16 -19.26 29.36
C SER A 226 18.79 -20.43 30.27
N LEU A 227 18.30 -21.51 29.68
CA LEU A 227 17.83 -22.68 30.42
C LEU A 227 18.99 -23.43 31.09
N PRO A 228 18.85 -23.88 32.34
CA PRO A 228 19.88 -24.63 33.06
C PRO A 228 19.92 -26.12 32.62
N VAL A 229 20.14 -26.36 31.31
CA VAL A 229 20.30 -27.69 30.71
C VAL A 229 21.75 -27.97 30.38
N GLY A 230 22.10 -29.21 30.04
CA GLY A 230 23.49 -29.61 29.81
C GLY A 230 24.19 -29.03 28.56
N PHE A 231 23.54 -28.10 27.85
CA PHE A 231 24.06 -27.41 26.68
C PHE A 231 23.49 -26.01 26.56
N PRO A 232 24.10 -25.08 25.81
CA PRO A 232 23.58 -23.73 25.62
C PRO A 232 22.18 -23.77 24.99
N MET A 233 21.19 -23.26 25.73
CA MET A 233 19.81 -23.14 25.24
C MET A 233 19.18 -21.87 25.79
N THR A 234 18.70 -21.00 24.88
CA THR A 234 18.02 -19.75 25.22
C THR A 234 16.61 -19.74 24.66
N VAL A 235 15.67 -19.36 25.48
CA VAL A 235 14.28 -19.11 25.08
C VAL A 235 14.05 -17.61 25.15
N THR A 236 13.51 -17.04 24.07
CA THR A 236 13.14 -15.63 23.99
C THR A 236 11.64 -15.51 23.76
N ALA A 237 10.99 -14.68 24.57
CA ALA A 237 9.62 -14.22 24.31
C ALA A 237 9.65 -12.70 24.14
N GLU A 238 9.09 -12.18 23.06
CA GLU A 238 9.07 -10.74 22.78
C GLU A 238 7.64 -10.31 22.38
N ALA A 239 7.23 -9.15 22.87
CA ALA A 239 6.02 -8.48 22.44
C ALA A 239 6.33 -7.04 22.03
N ILE A 240 5.80 -6.62 20.88
CA ILE A 240 5.91 -5.27 20.36
C ILE A 240 4.49 -4.74 20.13
N PHE A 241 4.25 -3.52 20.58
CA PHE A 241 3.02 -2.78 20.31
C PHE A 241 3.35 -1.46 19.65
N ASN A 242 2.54 -1.06 18.68
CA ASN A 242 2.63 0.25 18.06
C ASN A 242 1.23 0.88 17.93
N LYS A 243 1.16 2.18 18.13
CA LYS A 243 -0.04 3.00 17.98
C LYS A 243 0.27 4.16 17.04
N THR A 244 -0.55 4.31 16.02
CA THR A 244 -0.48 5.45 15.10
C THR A 244 -0.88 6.74 15.83
N LEU A 245 -0.06 7.77 15.71
CA LEU A 245 -0.36 9.14 16.14
C LEU A 245 -0.69 10.03 14.96
N ASN A 246 0.18 10.01 13.95
CA ASN A 246 -0.03 10.67 12.67
C ASN A 246 0.29 9.65 11.57
N ALA A 247 -0.70 9.14 10.85
CA ALA A 247 -0.51 8.46 9.59
C ALA A 247 -1.07 9.33 8.46
N ALA A 248 -0.56 9.15 7.27
CA ALA A 248 -1.13 9.78 6.09
C ALA A 248 -2.42 9.04 5.68
N THR A 249 -3.43 9.80 5.35
CA THR A 249 -4.66 9.32 4.71
C THR A 249 -5.10 10.30 3.65
N ILE A 250 -5.97 9.88 2.75
CA ILE A 250 -6.53 10.76 1.73
C ILE A 250 -8.05 10.77 1.91
N SER A 251 -8.64 11.96 1.91
CA SER A 251 -10.09 12.17 1.97
C SER A 251 -10.55 13.04 0.81
N ASP A 252 -11.73 12.80 0.28
CA ASP A 252 -12.40 13.73 -0.65
C ASP A 252 -13.21 14.75 0.14
N TRP A 253 -12.66 15.96 0.28
CA TRP A 253 -13.27 17.03 1.07
C TRP A 253 -14.60 17.53 0.46
N SER A 254 -14.87 17.24 -0.80
CA SER A 254 -16.14 17.62 -1.44
C SER A 254 -17.33 16.76 -1.01
N MET A 255 -17.11 15.54 -0.54
CA MET A 255 -18.17 14.60 -0.17
C MET A 255 -18.83 14.98 1.16
N ARG A 256 -20.17 14.98 1.16
CA ARG A 256 -20.95 15.12 2.40
C ARG A 256 -20.90 13.82 3.22
N ASP A 257 -21.16 13.96 4.52
CA ASP A 257 -21.24 12.82 5.44
C ASP A 257 -22.44 11.93 5.11
N PRO A 258 -22.23 10.63 4.84
CA PRO A 258 -23.30 9.71 4.49
C PRO A 258 -24.16 9.24 5.66
N GLU A 259 -23.88 9.63 6.91
CA GLU A 259 -24.69 9.21 8.07
C GLU A 259 -26.16 9.65 7.97
N SER A 260 -26.43 10.79 7.34
CA SER A 260 -27.77 11.35 7.13
C SER A 260 -28.44 10.86 5.85
N PHE A 261 -27.77 10.06 5.03
CA PHE A 261 -28.33 9.60 3.76
C PHE A 261 -29.36 8.48 3.95
N ALA A 262 -30.30 8.37 3.00
CA ALA A 262 -31.20 7.24 2.93
C ALA A 262 -30.42 5.92 2.86
N ARG A 263 -31.03 4.85 3.32
CA ARG A 263 -30.42 3.53 3.34
C ARG A 263 -31.25 2.53 2.56
N TRP A 264 -30.61 1.50 2.04
CA TRP A 264 -31.30 0.37 1.46
C TRP A 264 -32.17 -0.35 2.49
N ASN A 265 -33.32 -0.86 2.04
CA ASN A 265 -34.11 -1.79 2.84
C ASN A 265 -33.46 -3.18 2.86
N GLY A 266 -33.76 -3.98 3.89
CA GLY A 266 -33.27 -5.35 4.03
C GLY A 266 -31.97 -5.48 4.80
N ALA A 267 -31.25 -6.59 4.54
CA ALA A 267 -30.07 -6.98 5.31
C ALA A 267 -28.84 -6.12 5.00
N ASP A 268 -28.64 -5.76 3.73
CA ASP A 268 -27.60 -4.80 3.33
C ASP A 268 -28.12 -3.38 3.43
N ASN A 269 -27.93 -2.77 4.59
CA ASN A 269 -28.46 -1.46 4.96
C ASN A 269 -27.42 -0.35 4.85
N ARG A 270 -26.60 -0.34 3.78
CA ARG A 270 -25.63 0.74 3.53
C ARG A 270 -26.31 2.03 3.06
N PRO A 271 -25.66 3.21 3.21
CA PRO A 271 -26.21 4.47 2.73
C PRO A 271 -26.28 4.52 1.20
N ILE A 272 -27.24 5.29 0.69
CA ILE A 272 -27.42 5.60 -0.73
C ILE A 272 -26.99 7.04 -0.94
N TYR A 273 -25.99 7.26 -1.78
CA TYR A 273 -25.47 8.58 -2.09
C TYR A 273 -26.44 9.32 -3.04
N PRO A 274 -27.05 10.44 -2.59
CA PRO A 274 -28.00 11.18 -3.42
C PRO A 274 -27.28 12.00 -4.49
N THR A 275 -27.98 12.35 -5.56
CA THR A 275 -27.49 13.36 -6.51
C THR A 275 -27.09 14.63 -5.74
N GLY A 276 -25.90 15.19 -6.04
CA GLY A 276 -25.38 16.37 -5.35
C GLY A 276 -24.79 16.08 -3.96
N PHE A 277 -24.38 14.86 -3.68
CA PHE A 277 -23.65 14.53 -2.44
C PHE A 277 -22.27 15.21 -2.34
N ARG A 278 -21.74 15.75 -3.43
CA ARG A 278 -20.55 16.59 -3.44
C ARG A 278 -20.91 18.06 -3.39
N THR A 279 -20.21 18.83 -2.58
CA THR A 279 -20.40 20.29 -2.49
C THR A 279 -19.66 21.05 -3.59
N SER A 280 -18.70 20.40 -4.26
CA SER A 280 -17.88 20.95 -5.34
C SER A 280 -17.29 19.83 -6.19
N THR A 281 -16.30 20.15 -7.03
CA THR A 281 -15.48 19.16 -7.72
C THR A 281 -14.77 18.23 -6.73
N LYS A 282 -14.37 17.02 -7.16
CA LYS A 282 -13.59 16.08 -6.33
C LYS A 282 -12.33 16.78 -5.77
N ALA A 283 -12.08 16.64 -4.49
CA ALA A 283 -10.95 17.25 -3.81
C ALA A 283 -10.24 16.23 -2.90
N PHE A 284 -9.27 15.51 -3.46
CA PHE A 284 -8.48 14.52 -2.75
C PHE A 284 -7.38 15.20 -1.93
N VAL A 285 -7.57 15.26 -0.62
CA VAL A 285 -6.65 15.94 0.29
C VAL A 285 -5.88 14.94 1.11
N LEU A 286 -4.55 15.03 1.06
CA LEU A 286 -3.65 14.31 1.94
C LEU A 286 -3.71 14.93 3.33
N GLU A 287 -4.18 14.19 4.31
CA GLU A 287 -4.36 14.63 5.69
C GLU A 287 -3.87 13.57 6.69
N ASN A 288 -3.91 13.86 7.99
CA ASN A 288 -3.49 12.93 9.02
C ASN A 288 -4.65 12.17 9.66
N THR A 289 -4.34 10.97 10.12
CA THR A 289 -5.21 10.17 10.97
C THR A 289 -4.42 9.59 12.15
N SER A 290 -5.05 9.51 13.33
CA SER A 290 -4.52 8.78 14.49
C SER A 290 -5.08 7.35 14.60
N ARG A 291 -5.88 6.92 13.63
CA ARG A 291 -6.50 5.60 13.60
C ARG A 291 -5.50 4.59 13.05
N GLY A 292 -5.27 3.55 13.81
CA GLY A 292 -4.36 2.47 13.46
C GLY A 292 -3.56 2.00 14.67
N TYR A 293 -3.25 0.72 14.69
CA TYR A 293 -2.37 0.09 15.66
C TYR A 293 -1.83 -1.22 15.10
N GLY A 294 -0.75 -1.68 15.69
CA GLY A 294 -0.24 -3.01 15.42
C GLY A 294 0.36 -3.62 16.67
N TRP A 295 0.40 -4.92 16.73
CA TRP A 295 1.17 -5.65 17.71
C TRP A 295 1.73 -6.93 17.12
N SER A 296 2.85 -7.37 17.65
CA SER A 296 3.43 -8.66 17.33
C SER A 296 3.96 -9.33 18.58
N THR A 297 3.85 -10.66 18.60
CA THR A 297 4.49 -11.50 19.61
C THR A 297 5.40 -12.49 18.89
N MET A 298 6.58 -12.71 19.45
CA MET A 298 7.54 -13.69 18.97
C MET A 298 7.96 -14.60 20.13
N PHE A 299 8.02 -15.89 19.82
CA PHE A 299 8.62 -16.90 20.69
C PHE A 299 9.73 -17.59 19.92
N GLN A 300 10.95 -17.61 20.48
CA GLN A 300 12.13 -18.20 19.88
C GLN A 300 12.84 -19.15 20.83
N VAL A 301 13.33 -20.25 20.31
CA VAL A 301 14.27 -21.15 20.97
C VAL A 301 15.54 -21.22 20.14
N LYS A 302 16.67 -20.94 20.77
CA LYS A 302 17.99 -21.18 20.22
C LYS A 302 18.71 -22.21 21.08
N ALA A 303 19.23 -23.27 20.45
CA ALA A 303 19.89 -24.38 21.15
C ALA A 303 21.18 -24.82 20.43
N GLU A 304 22.18 -25.13 21.20
CA GLU A 304 23.47 -25.71 20.73
C GLU A 304 23.69 -27.04 21.45
N PRO A 305 22.95 -28.12 21.07
CA PRO A 305 22.99 -29.40 21.77
C PRO A 305 24.37 -30.05 21.77
N THR A 306 25.15 -29.70 20.76
CA THR A 306 26.55 -30.10 20.63
C THR A 306 27.36 -28.95 20.02
N LYS A 307 28.69 -29.00 20.12
CA LYS A 307 29.60 -28.00 19.53
C LYS A 307 29.52 -27.91 18.00
N TRP A 308 28.91 -28.88 17.35
CA TRP A 308 28.81 -28.96 15.90
C TRP A 308 27.39 -28.75 15.38
N LEU A 309 26.37 -28.56 16.25
CA LEU A 309 24.98 -28.40 15.86
C LEU A 309 24.38 -27.18 16.54
N SER A 310 23.84 -26.24 15.76
CA SER A 310 23.08 -25.11 16.23
C SER A 310 21.68 -25.15 15.61
N LEU A 311 20.67 -24.97 16.45
CA LEU A 311 19.24 -24.99 16.09
C LEU A 311 18.60 -23.66 16.51
N THR A 312 17.76 -23.11 15.65
CA THR A 312 16.91 -21.96 15.97
C THR A 312 15.52 -22.22 15.45
N ALA A 313 14.51 -22.07 16.30
CA ALA A 313 13.10 -22.11 15.92
C ALA A 313 12.41 -20.86 16.44
N ALA A 314 11.59 -20.21 15.62
CA ALA A 314 10.85 -19.03 16.00
C ALA A 314 9.44 -19.04 15.41
N TYR A 315 8.47 -18.58 16.18
CA TYR A 315 7.10 -18.31 15.71
C TYR A 315 6.77 -16.85 16.00
N THR A 316 6.22 -16.18 15.01
CA THR A 316 5.75 -14.80 15.13
C THR A 316 4.28 -14.72 14.75
N HIS A 317 3.50 -14.09 15.60
CA HIS A 317 2.12 -13.69 15.29
C HIS A 317 2.01 -12.18 15.33
N GLN A 318 1.30 -11.59 14.34
CA GLN A 318 1.14 -10.14 14.29
C GLN A 318 -0.24 -9.72 13.79
N VAL A 319 -0.69 -8.59 14.28
CA VAL A 319 -1.90 -7.88 13.84
C VAL A 319 -1.51 -6.45 13.49
N ASN A 320 -1.93 -5.99 12.30
CA ASN A 320 -1.78 -4.60 11.88
C ASN A 320 -3.13 -4.10 11.37
N LYS A 321 -3.67 -3.09 12.05
CA LYS A 321 -4.93 -2.44 11.71
C LYS A 321 -4.67 -1.00 11.30
N GLU A 322 -5.24 -0.60 10.16
CA GLU A 322 -5.08 0.74 9.58
C GLU A 322 -6.37 1.19 8.90
N VAL A 323 -6.42 2.40 8.38
CA VAL A 323 -7.55 2.92 7.60
C VAL A 323 -7.17 3.17 6.14
N THR A 324 -5.89 3.02 5.77
CA THR A 324 -5.43 3.14 4.39
C THR A 324 -4.08 2.45 4.24
N SER A 325 -3.91 1.72 3.15
CA SER A 325 -2.62 1.12 2.79
C SER A 325 -1.83 1.97 1.79
N LEU A 326 -2.38 3.10 1.33
CA LEU A 326 -1.82 3.97 0.27
C LEU A 326 -1.19 3.13 -0.87
N PRO A 327 -1.95 2.26 -1.54
CA PRO A 327 -1.41 1.25 -2.45
C PRO A 327 -0.89 1.83 -3.78
N GLY A 328 -1.14 3.10 -4.04
CA GLY A 328 -0.68 3.83 -5.22
C GLY A 328 -0.16 5.21 -4.88
N SER A 329 0.57 5.84 -5.79
CA SER A 329 1.09 7.20 -5.66
C SER A 329 0.12 8.28 -6.16
N ASN A 330 -0.91 7.90 -6.93
CA ASN A 330 -1.98 8.80 -7.36
C ASN A 330 -3.00 8.96 -6.25
N ALA A 331 -3.41 10.20 -5.95
CA ALA A 331 -4.30 10.51 -4.83
C ALA A 331 -5.68 9.84 -4.96
N GLU A 332 -6.31 9.90 -6.14
CA GLU A 332 -7.61 9.26 -6.38
C GLU A 332 -7.52 7.74 -6.24
N SER A 333 -6.50 7.11 -6.83
CA SER A 333 -6.29 5.67 -6.69
C SER A 333 -6.05 5.26 -5.24
N ALA A 334 -5.21 5.99 -4.51
CA ALA A 334 -4.94 5.69 -3.10
C ALA A 334 -6.19 5.85 -2.22
N PHE A 335 -7.08 6.80 -2.57
CA PHE A 335 -8.35 7.04 -1.89
C PHE A 335 -9.37 5.89 -2.05
N THR A 336 -9.41 5.26 -3.22
CA THR A 336 -10.51 4.34 -3.59
C THR A 336 -10.23 2.86 -3.35
N TYR A 337 -9.00 2.46 -3.06
CA TYR A 337 -8.63 1.03 -3.03
C TYR A 337 -9.14 0.22 -1.83
N VAL A 338 -9.69 0.85 -0.80
CA VAL A 338 -10.19 0.14 0.38
C VAL A 338 -11.69 -0.13 0.24
N PRO A 339 -12.14 -1.39 0.27
CA PRO A 339 -13.57 -1.68 0.31
C PRO A 339 -14.25 -1.11 1.55
N THR A 340 -15.37 -0.40 1.33
CA THR A 340 -16.09 0.32 2.39
C THR A 340 -17.58 0.03 2.36
N VAL A 341 -18.26 0.32 3.46
CA VAL A 341 -19.73 0.27 3.57
C VAL A 341 -20.32 1.68 3.45
N PHE A 342 -19.65 2.66 4.08
CA PHE A 342 -20.13 4.04 4.19
C PHE A 342 -19.41 4.99 3.22
N GLY A 343 -18.75 4.44 2.19
CA GLY A 343 -17.95 5.20 1.24
C GLY A 343 -16.54 5.51 1.74
N PRO A 344 -15.64 5.96 0.83
CA PRO A 344 -14.20 6.01 1.06
C PRO A 344 -13.75 7.06 2.08
N ASN A 345 -14.59 8.05 2.44
CA ASN A 345 -14.30 8.98 3.56
C ASN A 345 -14.58 8.38 4.95
N ARG A 346 -15.26 7.22 5.02
CA ARG A 346 -15.69 6.57 6.27
C ARG A 346 -15.13 5.15 6.40
N ILE A 347 -13.83 5.00 6.13
CA ILE A 347 -13.13 3.72 6.23
C ILE A 347 -13.10 3.27 7.70
N LYS A 348 -13.53 2.03 7.96
CA LYS A 348 -13.33 1.37 9.27
C LYS A 348 -11.88 0.88 9.40
N LEU A 349 -11.41 0.67 10.63
CA LEU A 349 -10.15 -0.04 10.86
C LEU A 349 -10.22 -1.43 10.22
N HIS A 350 -9.24 -1.75 9.41
CA HIS A 350 -9.12 -3.02 8.68
C HIS A 350 -7.69 -3.56 8.75
N ASN A 351 -7.48 -4.79 8.34
CA ASN A 351 -6.14 -5.35 8.25
C ASN A 351 -5.32 -4.62 7.18
N SER A 352 -4.02 -4.47 7.40
CA SER A 352 -3.12 -4.00 6.35
C SER A 352 -3.05 -5.02 5.21
N ILE A 353 -3.03 -4.53 3.97
CA ILE A 353 -2.98 -5.38 2.75
C ILE A 353 -1.77 -6.33 2.76
N ASN A 354 -0.65 -5.91 3.35
CA ASN A 354 0.61 -6.67 3.36
C ASN A 354 0.86 -7.43 4.68
N THR A 355 -0.12 -7.54 5.56
CA THR A 355 0.06 -8.26 6.84
C THR A 355 0.33 -9.74 6.58
N THR A 356 1.40 -10.24 7.24
CA THR A 356 1.72 -11.66 7.37
C THR A 356 1.40 -12.07 8.81
N PRO A 357 0.15 -12.50 9.10
CA PRO A 357 -0.29 -12.67 10.48
C PRO A 357 0.49 -13.74 11.23
N ASP A 358 0.93 -14.78 10.55
CA ASP A 358 1.65 -15.91 11.16
C ASP A 358 2.87 -16.29 10.32
N ARG A 359 4.00 -16.46 10.99
CA ARG A 359 5.25 -16.94 10.40
C ARG A 359 5.95 -17.88 11.36
N PHE A 360 6.38 -19.01 10.86
CA PHE A 360 7.25 -19.93 11.56
C PHE A 360 8.57 -20.05 10.79
N PHE A 361 9.67 -20.08 11.54
CA PHE A 361 11.04 -20.20 11.03
C PHE A 361 11.78 -21.28 11.80
N LEU A 362 12.50 -22.14 11.10
CA LEU A 362 13.43 -23.12 11.67
C LEU A 362 14.73 -23.07 10.89
N SER A 363 15.84 -22.99 11.60
CA SER A 363 17.18 -23.12 11.03
C SER A 363 17.96 -24.18 11.80
N ALA A 364 18.63 -25.06 11.06
CA ALA A 364 19.57 -26.02 11.59
C ALA A 364 20.90 -25.86 10.84
N THR A 365 22.00 -25.65 11.56
CA THR A 365 23.34 -25.62 10.99
C THR A 365 24.21 -26.62 11.70
N ALA A 366 24.97 -27.40 10.92
CA ALA A 366 25.88 -28.38 11.45
C ALA A 366 27.24 -28.30 10.72
N HIS A 367 28.31 -28.64 11.42
CA HIS A 367 29.64 -28.77 10.82
C HIS A 367 30.39 -29.94 11.42
N ASP A 368 31.30 -30.55 10.67
CA ASP A 368 32.16 -31.60 11.15
C ASP A 368 33.66 -31.19 11.14
N ARG A 369 34.48 -32.06 11.66
CA ARG A 369 35.93 -31.82 11.71
C ARG A 369 36.64 -31.96 10.36
N SER A 370 35.95 -32.52 9.37
CA SER A 370 36.47 -32.73 8.01
C SER A 370 36.20 -31.50 7.11
N GLY A 371 35.68 -30.42 7.65
CA GLY A 371 35.39 -29.19 6.90
C GLY A 371 34.05 -29.18 6.19
N ASN A 372 33.13 -30.08 6.52
CA ASN A 372 31.77 -30.06 5.97
C ASN A 372 30.88 -29.14 6.81
N HIS A 373 30.08 -28.33 6.13
CA HIS A 373 29.08 -27.45 6.72
C HIS A 373 27.73 -27.73 6.06
N TYR A 374 26.74 -27.94 6.87
CA TYR A 374 25.34 -28.22 6.46
C TYR A 374 24.44 -27.15 7.01
N SER A 375 23.52 -26.66 6.20
CA SER A 375 22.47 -25.74 6.64
C SER A 375 21.14 -26.14 6.05
N LEU A 376 20.11 -26.10 6.89
CA LEU A 376 18.72 -26.26 6.51
C LEU A 376 17.94 -25.07 7.07
N ILE A 377 17.13 -24.45 6.23
CA ILE A 377 16.17 -23.43 6.63
C ILE A 377 14.79 -23.89 6.19
N TYR A 378 13.86 -23.97 7.13
CA TYR A 378 12.44 -24.14 6.87
C TYR A 378 11.71 -22.88 7.28
N GLU A 379 10.91 -22.35 6.39
CA GLU A 379 10.11 -21.18 6.62
C GLU A 379 8.68 -21.43 6.13
N THR A 380 7.71 -21.03 6.94
CA THR A 380 6.31 -21.05 6.54
C THR A 380 5.59 -19.81 7.04
N TRP A 381 4.70 -19.29 6.22
CA TRP A 381 3.92 -18.09 6.51
C TRP A 381 2.57 -18.11 5.78
N ARG A 382 1.62 -17.32 6.27
CA ARG A 382 0.38 -17.01 5.54
C ARG A 382 0.20 -15.51 5.40
N GLY A 383 -0.57 -15.06 4.41
CA GLY A 383 -0.76 -13.64 4.11
C GLY A 383 0.37 -13.07 3.23
N GLY A 384 0.76 -11.83 3.48
CA GLY A 384 1.78 -11.11 2.70
C GLY A 384 1.21 -10.25 1.56
N TYR A 385 0.10 -10.66 0.95
CA TYR A 385 -0.82 -9.86 0.16
C TYR A 385 -2.22 -10.39 0.42
N ASN A 386 -3.07 -9.56 1.00
CA ASN A 386 -4.38 -9.98 1.48
C ASN A 386 -5.48 -9.40 0.59
N TYR A 387 -6.57 -10.13 0.46
CA TYR A 387 -7.69 -9.79 -0.41
C TYR A 387 -8.92 -9.41 0.40
N SER A 388 -9.89 -8.83 -0.30
CA SER A 388 -11.18 -8.46 0.25
C SER A 388 -12.29 -9.09 -0.57
N TYR A 389 -13.43 -9.37 0.05
CA TYR A 389 -14.65 -9.63 -0.71
C TYR A 389 -15.44 -8.34 -0.88
N MET A 390 -15.88 -8.07 -2.11
CA MET A 390 -16.56 -6.83 -2.47
C MET A 390 -17.59 -7.06 -3.57
N LEU A 391 -18.40 -6.05 -3.85
CA LEU A 391 -19.31 -6.03 -4.98
C LEU A 391 -18.55 -5.74 -6.29
N ALA A 392 -19.12 -6.17 -7.40
CA ALA A 392 -18.51 -6.00 -8.72
C ALA A 392 -18.72 -4.59 -9.32
N ASN A 393 -19.60 -3.80 -8.72
CA ASN A 393 -19.95 -2.47 -9.18
C ASN A 393 -20.27 -1.55 -8.00
N ASP A 394 -20.37 -0.26 -8.28
CA ASP A 394 -20.85 0.75 -7.36
C ASP A 394 -22.33 0.48 -7.05
N MET A 395 -22.63 0.15 -5.81
CA MET A 395 -23.99 -0.08 -5.33
C MET A 395 -24.55 1.16 -4.63
N ASN A 396 -23.70 1.84 -3.87
CA ASN A 396 -24.12 2.93 -3.01
C ASN A 396 -24.25 4.28 -3.75
N GLY A 397 -23.72 4.39 -4.99
CA GLY A 397 -23.80 5.60 -5.82
C GLY A 397 -22.74 6.65 -5.48
N ASP A 398 -21.65 6.31 -4.78
CA ASP A 398 -20.58 7.24 -4.45
C ASP A 398 -19.61 7.50 -5.63
N GLY A 399 -19.74 6.71 -6.70
CA GLY A 399 -18.93 6.78 -7.92
C GLY A 399 -17.72 5.85 -7.93
N TYR A 400 -17.62 4.93 -6.96
CA TYR A 400 -16.50 4.01 -6.83
C TYR A 400 -16.95 2.56 -6.65
N SER A 401 -16.35 1.61 -7.38
CA SER A 401 -16.70 0.18 -7.32
C SER A 401 -15.85 -0.57 -6.27
N TYR A 402 -15.85 -0.07 -5.04
CA TYR A 402 -15.15 -0.65 -3.88
C TYR A 402 -16.09 -0.84 -2.69
N ASP A 403 -17.30 -1.29 -2.97
CA ASP A 403 -18.30 -1.61 -1.96
C ASP A 403 -18.00 -2.94 -1.27
N ALA A 404 -17.85 -2.94 0.06
CA ALA A 404 -17.64 -4.16 0.83
C ALA A 404 -18.84 -5.11 0.69
N LEU A 405 -18.58 -6.41 0.55
CA LEU A 405 -19.62 -7.43 0.47
C LEU A 405 -20.37 -7.54 1.80
N TYR A 406 -21.69 -7.50 1.77
CA TYR A 406 -22.52 -8.00 2.86
C TYR A 406 -22.72 -9.52 2.67
N ILE A 407 -22.49 -10.31 3.70
CA ILE A 407 -22.58 -11.77 3.67
C ILE A 407 -23.89 -12.18 4.34
N PRO A 408 -24.97 -12.45 3.59
CA PRO A 408 -26.27 -12.76 4.19
C PRO A 408 -26.25 -14.09 4.94
N THR A 409 -27.06 -14.18 5.99
CA THR A 409 -27.39 -15.47 6.63
C THR A 409 -28.42 -16.23 5.82
N ASP A 410 -28.45 -17.57 5.99
CA ASP A 410 -29.49 -18.41 5.37
C ASP A 410 -30.90 -17.95 5.74
N LYS A 411 -31.10 -17.49 6.98
CA LYS A 411 -32.38 -16.97 7.46
C LYS A 411 -32.77 -15.68 6.73
N GLN A 412 -31.85 -14.76 6.52
CA GLN A 412 -32.14 -13.50 5.79
C GLN A 412 -32.52 -13.76 4.34
N VAL A 413 -31.85 -14.74 3.71
CA VAL A 413 -32.19 -15.17 2.34
C VAL A 413 -33.56 -15.84 2.32
N ALA A 414 -33.85 -16.76 3.24
CA ALA A 414 -35.13 -17.45 3.34
C ALA A 414 -36.31 -16.49 3.63
N ASN A 415 -36.07 -15.45 4.43
CA ASN A 415 -37.05 -14.40 4.74
C ASN A 415 -37.18 -13.32 3.66
N ASN A 416 -36.44 -13.45 2.55
CA ASN A 416 -36.41 -12.45 1.46
C ASN A 416 -35.91 -11.05 1.91
N GLU A 417 -35.09 -11.01 2.98
CA GLU A 417 -34.42 -9.81 3.46
C GLU A 417 -33.15 -9.49 2.63
N PHE A 418 -32.66 -10.48 1.89
CA PHE A 418 -31.56 -10.36 0.90
C PHE A 418 -32.03 -11.03 -0.39
N ARG A 419 -32.09 -10.26 -1.50
CA ARG A 419 -32.80 -10.65 -2.71
C ARG A 419 -31.85 -10.91 -3.89
N PHE A 420 -32.16 -11.91 -4.69
CA PHE A 420 -31.41 -12.27 -5.89
C PHE A 420 -32.29 -12.16 -7.13
N THR A 421 -31.66 -11.95 -8.29
CA THR A 421 -32.35 -11.88 -9.60
C THR A 421 -33.00 -13.22 -9.97
N SER A 422 -32.48 -14.33 -9.45
CA SER A 422 -33.00 -15.69 -9.67
C SER A 422 -32.63 -16.65 -8.55
N LEU A 423 -33.35 -17.77 -8.45
CA LEU A 423 -33.00 -18.88 -7.54
C LEU A 423 -31.65 -19.49 -7.90
N ASP A 424 -31.24 -19.46 -9.15
CA ASP A 424 -29.94 -19.95 -9.60
C ASP A 424 -28.79 -19.05 -9.12
N ASP A 425 -28.97 -17.72 -9.16
CA ASP A 425 -28.03 -16.76 -8.58
C ASP A 425 -27.90 -16.95 -7.07
N GLN A 426 -29.03 -17.08 -6.39
CA GLN A 426 -29.07 -17.36 -4.95
C GLN A 426 -28.31 -18.63 -4.61
N LYS A 427 -28.62 -19.73 -5.32
CA LYS A 427 -27.99 -21.03 -5.08
C LYS A 427 -26.47 -20.97 -5.29
N ARG A 428 -26.00 -20.39 -6.39
CA ARG A 428 -24.56 -20.30 -6.68
C ARG A 428 -23.82 -19.49 -5.60
N PHE A 429 -24.39 -18.36 -5.19
CA PHE A 429 -23.76 -17.52 -4.17
C PHE A 429 -23.72 -18.22 -2.81
N MET A 430 -24.84 -18.76 -2.35
CA MET A 430 -24.90 -19.43 -1.04
C MET A 430 -24.07 -20.72 -1.00
N ASP A 431 -24.02 -21.49 -2.09
CA ASP A 431 -23.11 -22.64 -2.21
C ASP A 431 -21.64 -22.20 -2.04
N TYR A 432 -21.25 -21.05 -2.61
CA TYR A 432 -19.90 -20.52 -2.43
C TYR A 432 -19.66 -20.02 -1.00
N VAL A 433 -20.63 -19.32 -0.39
CA VAL A 433 -20.56 -18.89 1.01
C VAL A 433 -20.32 -20.08 1.94
N HIS A 434 -21.07 -21.16 1.78
CA HIS A 434 -20.94 -22.35 2.61
C HIS A 434 -19.61 -23.11 2.37
N ALA A 435 -19.10 -23.09 1.15
CA ALA A 435 -17.82 -23.73 0.80
C ALA A 435 -16.58 -22.93 1.24
N ASN A 436 -16.73 -21.63 1.54
CA ASN A 436 -15.64 -20.74 1.90
C ASN A 436 -15.62 -20.47 3.42
N GLY A 437 -14.55 -20.85 4.10
CA GLY A 437 -14.46 -20.73 5.57
C GLY A 437 -14.67 -19.31 6.07
N TYR A 438 -14.03 -18.31 5.45
CA TYR A 438 -14.18 -16.90 5.85
C TYR A 438 -15.64 -16.42 5.72
N LEU A 439 -16.26 -16.66 4.57
CA LEU A 439 -17.64 -16.21 4.32
C LEU A 439 -18.64 -16.92 5.23
N LYS A 440 -18.46 -18.22 5.45
CA LYS A 440 -19.31 -19.02 6.33
C LYS A 440 -19.29 -18.52 7.77
N ASP A 441 -18.09 -18.16 8.26
CA ASP A 441 -17.89 -17.72 9.64
C ASP A 441 -18.36 -16.28 9.90
N HIS A 442 -18.57 -15.46 8.82
CA HIS A 442 -18.95 -14.05 8.89
C HIS A 442 -20.34 -13.76 8.28
N GLN A 443 -21.23 -14.76 8.25
CA GLN A 443 -22.60 -14.52 7.81
C GLN A 443 -23.32 -13.52 8.73
N GLY A 444 -24.05 -12.57 8.14
CA GLY A 444 -24.74 -11.48 8.84
C GLY A 444 -23.88 -10.23 9.00
N GLU A 445 -22.66 -10.21 8.46
CA GLU A 445 -21.69 -9.12 8.58
C GLU A 445 -21.24 -8.60 7.21
N TYR A 446 -20.66 -7.41 7.20
CA TYR A 446 -19.90 -6.93 6.05
C TYR A 446 -18.49 -7.51 6.08
N ALA A 447 -18.02 -7.97 4.93
CA ALA A 447 -16.64 -8.44 4.80
C ALA A 447 -15.65 -7.32 5.16
N GLU A 448 -14.74 -7.63 6.09
CA GLU A 448 -13.67 -6.70 6.47
C GLU A 448 -12.62 -6.63 5.35
N ALA A 449 -12.16 -5.42 5.04
CA ALA A 449 -11.12 -5.24 4.04
C ALA A 449 -9.83 -5.98 4.43
N TYR A 450 -9.20 -6.61 3.43
CA TYR A 450 -7.95 -7.36 3.53
C TYR A 450 -7.95 -8.47 4.60
N SER A 451 -9.10 -9.07 4.87
CA SER A 451 -9.25 -10.19 5.84
C SER A 451 -9.17 -11.57 5.20
N VAL A 452 -9.08 -11.64 3.88
CA VAL A 452 -8.93 -12.89 3.13
C VAL A 452 -7.44 -13.15 2.90
N TYR A 453 -6.82 -13.85 3.84
CA TYR A 453 -5.37 -14.11 3.83
C TYR A 453 -4.98 -15.15 2.79
N ASN A 454 -3.84 -14.92 2.11
CA ASN A 454 -3.21 -15.96 1.31
C ASN A 454 -2.92 -17.20 2.18
N PRO A 455 -3.15 -18.41 1.63
CA PRO A 455 -2.85 -19.67 2.33
C PRO A 455 -1.37 -19.82 2.69
N TRP A 456 -1.09 -20.74 3.61
CA TRP A 456 0.25 -21.10 4.02
C TRP A 456 1.15 -21.48 2.84
N VAL A 457 2.37 -20.93 2.86
CA VAL A 457 3.48 -21.29 1.97
C VAL A 457 4.54 -21.96 2.82
N HIS A 458 5.11 -23.07 2.36
CA HIS A 458 6.14 -23.85 3.05
C HIS A 458 7.38 -23.92 2.18
N ARG A 459 8.50 -23.37 2.61
CA ARG A 459 9.77 -23.41 1.89
C ARG A 459 10.85 -24.11 2.69
N VAL A 460 11.68 -24.87 1.99
CA VAL A 460 12.89 -25.47 2.54
C VAL A 460 14.06 -25.09 1.65
N ASP A 461 15.07 -24.48 2.27
CA ASP A 461 16.34 -24.18 1.64
C ASP A 461 17.43 -25.06 2.27
N VAL A 462 18.34 -25.59 1.47
CA VAL A 462 19.47 -26.38 1.96
C VAL A 462 20.77 -25.84 1.38
N SER A 463 21.83 -25.91 2.17
CA SER A 463 23.17 -25.55 1.76
C SER A 463 24.15 -26.57 2.28
N TYR A 464 25.06 -27.00 1.42
CA TYR A 464 26.22 -27.80 1.76
C TYR A 464 27.48 -27.06 1.34
N LYS A 465 28.49 -27.01 2.23
CA LYS A 465 29.81 -26.44 1.91
C LYS A 465 30.88 -27.35 2.40
N HIS A 466 32.00 -27.38 1.66
CA HIS A 466 33.17 -28.13 2.05
C HIS A 466 34.42 -27.26 1.94
N ASP A 467 35.23 -27.25 3.00
CA ASP A 467 36.49 -26.49 3.13
C ASP A 467 37.69 -27.39 2.87
N PHE A 468 38.38 -27.18 1.78
CA PHE A 468 39.70 -27.76 1.51
C PHE A 468 40.76 -26.82 2.07
N THR A 469 41.39 -27.20 3.18
CA THR A 469 42.36 -26.34 3.87
C THR A 469 43.76 -26.90 3.74
N VAL A 470 44.72 -26.04 3.38
CA VAL A 470 46.15 -26.35 3.34
C VAL A 470 46.92 -25.19 3.99
N ASN A 471 47.94 -25.53 4.77
CA ASN A 471 48.85 -24.54 5.33
C ASN A 471 50.10 -24.46 4.46
N VAL A 472 50.40 -23.28 3.94
CA VAL A 472 51.61 -23.00 3.15
C VAL A 472 52.45 -21.99 3.95
N ALA A 473 53.59 -22.41 4.43
CA ALA A 473 54.43 -21.65 5.37
C ALA A 473 53.62 -21.23 6.62
N LYS A 474 53.38 -19.94 6.82
CA LYS A 474 52.63 -19.40 7.97
C LYS A 474 51.19 -18.99 7.60
N THR A 475 50.76 -19.20 6.36
CA THR A 475 49.48 -18.79 5.84
C THR A 475 48.56 -19.98 5.66
N LYS A 476 47.34 -19.87 6.17
CA LYS A 476 46.28 -20.86 5.97
C LYS A 476 45.52 -20.52 4.68
N HIS A 477 45.46 -21.44 3.76
CA HIS A 477 44.71 -21.33 2.51
C HIS A 477 43.52 -22.26 2.54
N THR A 478 42.34 -21.74 2.29
CA THR A 478 41.11 -22.52 2.27
C THR A 478 40.36 -22.28 0.95
N LEU A 479 40.10 -23.35 0.22
CA LEU A 479 39.18 -23.37 -0.91
C LEU A 479 37.86 -23.96 -0.43
N GLN A 480 36.81 -23.15 -0.41
CA GLN A 480 35.48 -23.59 -0.05
C GLN A 480 34.63 -23.80 -1.31
N LEU A 481 34.09 -24.99 -1.45
CA LEU A 481 33.06 -25.29 -2.44
C LEU A 481 31.69 -25.24 -1.75
N SER A 482 30.69 -24.59 -2.38
CA SER A 482 29.32 -24.56 -1.88
C SER A 482 28.34 -25.09 -2.92
N PHE A 483 27.30 -25.77 -2.43
CA PHE A 483 26.14 -26.20 -3.18
C PHE A 483 24.90 -25.79 -2.41
N ASP A 484 24.13 -24.86 -2.98
CA ASP A 484 22.94 -24.29 -2.36
C ASP A 484 21.72 -24.63 -3.21
N VAL A 485 20.65 -25.12 -2.58
CA VAL A 485 19.36 -25.34 -3.23
C VAL A 485 18.30 -24.50 -2.48
N LYS A 486 17.69 -23.60 -3.20
CA LYS A 486 16.57 -22.79 -2.74
C LYS A 486 15.24 -23.41 -3.15
N ASN A 487 14.27 -23.35 -2.23
CA ASN A 487 12.95 -23.93 -2.41
C ASN A 487 13.00 -25.43 -2.83
N LEU A 488 13.75 -26.23 -2.07
CA LEU A 488 13.97 -27.65 -2.34
C LEU A 488 12.68 -28.43 -2.55
N LEU A 489 11.61 -28.12 -1.82
CA LEU A 489 10.34 -28.82 -1.94
C LEU A 489 9.74 -28.73 -3.35
N ASN A 490 9.97 -27.59 -4.03
CA ASN A 490 9.48 -27.38 -5.39
C ASN A 490 10.20 -28.27 -6.43
N LEU A 491 11.40 -28.78 -6.13
CA LEU A 491 12.09 -29.75 -6.97
C LEU A 491 11.33 -31.07 -7.07
N PHE A 492 10.60 -31.45 -6.02
CA PHE A 492 9.85 -32.71 -5.96
C PHE A 492 8.40 -32.56 -6.44
N ASN A 493 7.83 -31.39 -6.27
CA ASN A 493 6.46 -31.09 -6.70
C ASN A 493 6.34 -29.59 -7.02
N ASP A 494 5.92 -29.26 -8.23
CA ASP A 494 5.80 -27.90 -8.78
C ASP A 494 4.86 -26.98 -8.00
N SER A 495 3.95 -27.55 -7.22
CA SER A 495 3.01 -26.80 -6.37
C SER A 495 3.53 -26.53 -4.95
N TRP A 496 4.62 -27.16 -4.53
CA TRP A 496 5.19 -26.98 -3.19
C TRP A 496 6.10 -25.75 -3.13
N GLY A 497 6.08 -25.05 -2.02
CA GLY A 497 6.89 -23.83 -1.83
C GLY A 497 6.49 -22.65 -2.71
N VAL A 498 5.35 -22.72 -3.38
CA VAL A 498 4.81 -21.68 -4.26
C VAL A 498 3.64 -20.98 -3.57
N SER A 499 3.64 -19.65 -3.61
CA SER A 499 2.51 -18.87 -3.10
C SER A 499 1.28 -19.04 -3.99
N LYS A 500 0.13 -18.73 -3.42
CA LYS A 500 -1.13 -18.67 -4.16
C LYS A 500 -1.57 -17.22 -4.30
N TYR A 501 -2.48 -16.96 -5.21
CA TYR A 501 -3.18 -15.70 -5.33
C TYR A 501 -4.66 -15.97 -5.54
N MET A 502 -5.49 -14.96 -5.33
CA MET A 502 -6.93 -15.12 -5.53
C MET A 502 -7.23 -15.56 -6.96
N ASN A 503 -8.09 -16.54 -7.11
CA ASN A 503 -8.46 -17.08 -8.42
C ASN A 503 -9.02 -15.95 -9.31
N PRO A 504 -8.46 -15.71 -10.50
CA PRO A 504 -8.95 -14.68 -11.42
C PRO A 504 -10.43 -14.81 -11.78
N ALA A 505 -10.98 -16.04 -11.73
CA ALA A 505 -12.41 -16.27 -11.94
C ALA A 505 -13.31 -15.58 -10.90
N LEU A 506 -12.76 -15.20 -9.75
CA LEU A 506 -13.44 -14.44 -8.69
C LEU A 506 -13.26 -12.91 -8.83
N ASN A 507 -12.65 -12.45 -9.92
CA ASN A 507 -12.46 -11.04 -10.23
C ASN A 507 -11.99 -10.21 -9.01
N GLU A 508 -10.83 -10.60 -8.44
CA GLU A 508 -10.23 -9.96 -7.26
C GLU A 508 -11.12 -9.90 -6.01
N GLY A 509 -12.06 -10.83 -5.87
CA GLY A 509 -13.00 -10.89 -4.76
C GLY A 509 -14.35 -10.21 -5.02
N ARG A 510 -14.60 -9.77 -6.25
CA ARG A 510 -15.88 -9.21 -6.70
C ARG A 510 -16.87 -10.32 -7.05
N ILE A 511 -17.40 -10.96 -6.00
CA ILE A 511 -18.17 -12.22 -6.13
C ILE A 511 -19.69 -12.04 -6.22
N LEU A 512 -20.18 -10.82 -6.05
CA LEU A 512 -21.59 -10.47 -6.13
C LEU A 512 -21.74 -9.14 -6.86
N LYS A 513 -22.82 -8.96 -7.61
CA LYS A 513 -23.12 -7.72 -8.34
C LYS A 513 -24.47 -7.18 -7.91
N TYR A 514 -24.55 -5.91 -7.56
CA TYR A 514 -25.82 -5.18 -7.45
C TYR A 514 -26.42 -5.03 -8.86
N ASP A 515 -27.66 -5.44 -9.04
CA ASP A 515 -28.35 -5.40 -10.33
C ASP A 515 -29.29 -4.21 -10.42
N HIS A 516 -30.26 -4.14 -9.52
CA HIS A 516 -31.24 -3.06 -9.44
C HIS A 516 -31.86 -2.98 -8.04
N THR A 517 -32.69 -1.95 -7.85
CA THR A 517 -33.57 -1.84 -6.68
C THR A 517 -35.00 -2.21 -7.09
N ASP A 518 -35.64 -3.04 -6.31
CA ASP A 518 -37.04 -3.40 -6.56
C ASP A 518 -38.03 -2.31 -6.08
N ALA A 519 -39.32 -2.56 -6.31
CA ALA A 519 -40.40 -1.61 -5.96
C ALA A 519 -40.51 -1.34 -4.44
N ASP A 520 -40.04 -2.26 -3.61
CA ASP A 520 -40.07 -2.16 -2.15
C ASP A 520 -38.78 -1.49 -1.57
N GLY A 521 -37.87 -1.05 -2.43
CA GLY A 521 -36.60 -0.41 -2.03
C GLY A 521 -35.52 -1.39 -1.55
N TYR A 522 -35.63 -2.67 -1.86
CA TYR A 522 -34.60 -3.68 -1.57
C TYR A 522 -33.61 -3.77 -2.72
N PRO A 523 -32.29 -3.87 -2.43
CA PRO A 523 -31.31 -4.18 -3.44
C PRO A 523 -31.45 -5.64 -3.89
N VAL A 524 -31.35 -5.85 -5.20
CA VAL A 524 -31.43 -7.18 -5.84
C VAL A 524 -30.06 -7.48 -6.46
N PHE A 525 -29.56 -8.69 -6.24
CA PHE A 525 -28.21 -9.08 -6.62
C PHE A 525 -28.19 -10.20 -7.66
N SER A 526 -27.18 -10.15 -8.52
CA SER A 526 -26.83 -11.26 -9.43
C SER A 526 -25.47 -11.82 -9.10
N THR A 527 -25.29 -13.13 -9.33
CA THR A 527 -24.06 -13.86 -9.02
C THR A 527 -23.31 -14.17 -10.30
N PRO A 528 -22.03 -13.73 -10.46
CA PRO A 528 -21.21 -14.12 -11.59
C PRO A 528 -21.18 -15.65 -11.77
N LYS A 529 -21.26 -16.13 -13.01
CA LYS A 529 -21.33 -17.58 -13.31
C LYS A 529 -20.17 -18.40 -12.76
N ALA A 530 -19.00 -17.77 -12.63
CA ALA A 530 -17.81 -18.41 -12.07
C ALA A 530 -17.91 -18.66 -10.56
N VAL A 531 -18.75 -17.91 -9.85
CA VAL A 531 -18.94 -18.04 -8.39
C VAL A 531 -19.92 -19.17 -8.12
N ASN A 532 -19.45 -20.24 -7.51
CA ASN A 532 -20.24 -21.42 -7.12
C ASN A 532 -19.46 -22.24 -6.08
N GLY A 533 -20.11 -23.23 -5.46
CA GLY A 533 -19.51 -24.05 -4.38
C GLY A 533 -18.26 -24.86 -4.77
N ASN A 534 -17.96 -25.01 -6.07
CA ASN A 534 -16.81 -25.78 -6.56
C ASN A 534 -15.60 -24.91 -6.91
N VAL A 535 -15.76 -23.58 -7.02
CA VAL A 535 -14.65 -22.70 -7.37
C VAL A 535 -13.67 -22.57 -6.20
N LYS A 536 -12.39 -22.77 -6.48
CA LYS A 536 -11.33 -22.55 -5.48
C LYS A 536 -11.04 -21.08 -5.33
N THR A 537 -11.02 -20.58 -4.08
CA THR A 537 -10.69 -19.18 -3.78
C THR A 537 -9.28 -18.80 -4.23
N PHE A 538 -8.32 -19.73 -4.08
CA PHE A 538 -6.92 -19.49 -4.40
C PHE A 538 -6.38 -20.51 -5.39
N VAL A 539 -5.54 -20.04 -6.30
CA VAL A 539 -4.79 -20.84 -7.27
C VAL A 539 -3.29 -20.55 -7.14
N TYR A 540 -2.45 -21.46 -7.63
CA TYR A 540 -1.00 -21.28 -7.59
C TYR A 540 -0.55 -20.12 -8.48
N ASN A 541 0.45 -19.37 -8.01
CA ASN A 541 1.07 -18.27 -8.73
C ASN A 541 2.27 -18.79 -9.56
N PRO A 542 2.14 -19.00 -10.88
CA PRO A 542 3.14 -19.66 -11.70
C PRO A 542 4.27 -18.70 -12.14
N VAL A 543 4.94 -18.04 -11.19
CA VAL A 543 6.06 -17.13 -11.50
C VAL A 543 7.41 -17.84 -11.31
N VAL A 544 8.32 -17.68 -12.26
CA VAL A 544 9.66 -18.28 -12.26
C VAL A 544 10.44 -18.00 -10.98
N GLY A 545 10.31 -16.79 -10.42
CA GLY A 545 10.99 -16.41 -9.16
C GLY A 545 10.56 -17.21 -7.92
N GLN A 546 9.53 -18.05 -8.02
CA GLN A 546 9.10 -18.96 -6.97
C GLN A 546 9.53 -20.42 -7.18
N CYS A 547 10.10 -20.75 -8.33
CA CYS A 547 10.63 -22.08 -8.61
C CYS A 547 11.89 -22.33 -7.79
N TRP A 548 12.24 -23.62 -7.65
CA TRP A 548 13.52 -24.00 -7.09
C TRP A 548 14.67 -23.56 -8.01
N TYR A 549 15.81 -23.30 -7.41
CA TYR A 549 17.07 -23.14 -8.14
C TYR A 549 18.23 -23.64 -7.29
N ALA A 550 19.29 -24.10 -7.96
CA ALA A 550 20.50 -24.51 -7.33
C ALA A 550 21.67 -23.63 -7.81
N SER A 551 22.63 -23.39 -6.92
CA SER A 551 23.86 -22.68 -7.23
C SER A 551 25.09 -23.44 -6.72
N ILE A 552 26.18 -23.36 -7.48
CA ILE A 552 27.50 -23.84 -7.08
C ILE A 552 28.40 -22.63 -6.92
N GLY A 553 29.05 -22.52 -5.80
CA GLY A 553 29.98 -21.43 -5.48
C GLY A 553 31.35 -21.93 -5.14
N VAL A 554 32.35 -21.13 -5.49
CA VAL A 554 33.77 -21.35 -5.12
C VAL A 554 34.28 -20.10 -4.41
N LYS A 555 34.84 -20.26 -3.22
CA LYS A 555 35.41 -19.17 -2.44
C LYS A 555 36.84 -19.56 -2.01
N TYR A 556 37.79 -18.69 -2.29
CA TYR A 556 39.14 -18.83 -1.80
C TYR A 556 39.41 -17.81 -0.69
N MET A 557 39.96 -18.31 0.42
CA MET A 557 40.30 -17.51 1.61
C MET A 557 41.75 -17.80 1.99
N PHE A 558 42.46 -16.77 2.38
CA PHE A 558 43.84 -16.90 2.93
C PHE A 558 43.99 -15.97 4.14
N ASN A 559 44.63 -16.45 5.20
CA ASN A 559 44.84 -15.74 6.46
C ASN A 559 46.28 -15.94 6.93
#